data_3dc327bea4849f4fa09ef447856042ae
#
_entry.id   3dc327bea4849f4fa09ef447856042ae
#
_cell.length_a   1.000
_cell.length_b   1.000
_cell.length_c   1.000
_cell.angle_alpha   90.00
_cell.angle_beta   90.00
_cell.angle_gamma   90.00
#
_symmetry.space_group_name_H-M   'P 1'
#
loop_
_entity.id
_entity.type
_entity.pdbx_description
1 polymer ?
#
loop_
_entity_poly.entity_id
_entity_poly.type
_entity_poly.pdbx_seq_one_letter_code
_entity_poly.pdbx_strand_id
1 'polypeptide(L)'
;KLLAATDGDTRLLLLCSPNNPTGNCFPRAQIERIVRTFPGIVVLDEAYIDFADTPGLLGELDRFPNLIILQTLSKAWGMAGLRLGLAFAQEEIVETLSRVKYPYNINVITQRAVLERLETSIDGQVAEIVSERERVAEALRTLPAVRKIYPSQANFLLARFDDPRGVYERLIGEGIIVRDRSRVAGCEGCLRITIGTPAQNDRLIETLKNETA
;
A
#
# COMPACT_ATOMS: atom_id res chain seq x y z
N LYS A 1 17.47 12.86 5.72
CA LYS A 1 16.43 13.83 6.11
C LYS A 1 15.57 13.29 7.26
N LEU A 2 15.00 12.04 7.18
CA LEU A 2 14.13 11.50 8.23
C LEU A 2 14.88 11.41 9.58
N LEU A 3 16.04 10.74 9.64
CA LEU A 3 16.86 10.65 10.86
C LEU A 3 17.32 12.02 11.40
N ALA A 4 17.46 13.03 10.53
CA ALA A 4 17.79 14.39 10.96
C ALA A 4 16.60 15.18 11.53
N ALA A 5 15.40 14.64 11.41
CA ALA A 5 14.18 15.20 12.00
C ALA A 5 13.82 14.52 13.34
N THR A 6 14.58 13.51 13.77
CA THR A 6 14.42 12.88 15.09
C THR A 6 15.31 13.55 16.12
N ASP A 7 14.88 13.52 17.36
CA ASP A 7 15.58 14.05 18.54
C ASP A 7 15.68 12.97 19.64
N GLY A 8 16.18 13.36 20.81
CA GLY A 8 16.32 12.46 21.96
C GLY A 8 14.99 11.96 22.56
N ASP A 9 13.89 12.62 22.23
CA ASP A 9 12.54 12.26 22.71
C ASP A 9 11.76 11.41 21.73
N THR A 10 12.23 11.31 20.49
CA THR A 10 11.62 10.47 19.45
C THR A 10 11.80 8.99 19.80
N ARG A 11 10.72 8.26 20.05
CA ARG A 11 10.72 6.84 20.46
C ARG A 11 10.29 5.89 19.34
N LEU A 12 9.56 6.41 18.35
CA LEU A 12 8.92 5.61 17.31
C LEU A 12 9.09 6.27 15.94
N LEU A 13 9.47 5.49 14.94
CA LEU A 13 9.45 5.84 13.52
C LEU A 13 8.47 4.95 12.77
N LEU A 14 7.58 5.53 11.99
CA LEU A 14 6.69 4.80 11.10
C LEU A 14 7.12 5.02 9.65
N LEU A 15 7.37 3.92 8.93
CA LEU A 15 7.69 3.89 7.51
C LEU A 15 6.63 3.06 6.79
N CYS A 16 6.22 3.49 5.61
CA CYS A 16 5.30 2.72 4.77
C CYS A 16 5.96 2.42 3.42
N SER A 17 6.17 1.15 3.11
CA SER A 17 6.84 0.71 1.87
C SER A 17 6.31 -0.65 1.40
N PRO A 18 5.54 -0.71 0.29
CA PRO A 18 5.13 0.38 -0.60
C PRO A 18 4.26 1.44 0.09
N ASN A 19 4.51 2.72 -0.24
CA ASN A 19 3.85 3.82 0.45
C ASN A 19 2.44 4.11 -0.09
N ASN A 20 1.51 4.41 0.78
CA ASN A 20 0.20 4.93 0.42
C ASN A 20 0.11 6.42 0.80
N PRO A 21 -0.15 7.33 -0.14
CA PRO A 21 -0.79 7.10 -1.45
C PRO A 21 0.15 7.05 -2.66
N THR A 22 1.45 7.14 -2.51
CA THR A 22 2.39 7.37 -3.62
C THR A 22 2.79 6.10 -4.39
N GLY A 23 2.60 4.91 -3.80
CA GLY A 23 2.86 3.62 -4.43
C GLY A 23 4.32 3.18 -4.47
N ASN A 24 5.26 4.07 -4.17
CA ASN A 24 6.69 3.76 -4.25
C ASN A 24 7.20 2.92 -3.08
N CYS A 25 8.19 2.09 -3.32
CA CYS A 25 9.03 1.50 -2.30
C CYS A 25 10.22 2.41 -1.97
N PHE A 26 10.66 2.38 -0.72
CA PHE A 26 11.97 2.91 -0.36
C PHE A 26 13.07 1.90 -0.68
N PRO A 27 14.26 2.35 -1.13
CA PRO A 27 15.39 1.46 -1.30
C PRO A 27 15.70 0.69 -0.01
N ARG A 28 15.80 -0.63 -0.11
CA ARG A 28 16.02 -1.52 1.03
C ARG A 28 17.18 -1.06 1.93
N ALA A 29 18.32 -0.71 1.34
CA ALA A 29 19.48 -0.23 2.08
C ALA A 29 19.20 1.03 2.93
N GLN A 30 18.25 1.87 2.50
CA GLN A 30 17.83 3.03 3.28
C GLN A 30 16.97 2.64 4.47
N ILE A 31 16.06 1.68 4.29
CA ILE A 31 15.24 1.14 5.39
C ILE A 31 16.16 0.49 6.42
N GLU A 32 17.04 -0.42 6.00
CA GLU A 32 18.00 -1.08 6.89
C GLU A 32 18.88 -0.08 7.66
N ARG A 33 19.36 0.95 6.96
CA ARG A 33 20.14 2.02 7.61
C ARG A 33 19.32 2.73 8.69
N ILE A 34 18.06 3.05 8.42
CA ILE A 34 17.18 3.72 9.39
C ILE A 34 17.00 2.83 10.61
N VAL A 35 16.65 1.54 10.41
CA VAL A 35 16.45 0.58 11.49
C VAL A 35 17.69 0.44 12.36
N ARG A 36 18.89 0.34 11.77
CA ARG A 36 20.15 0.20 12.49
C ARG A 36 20.60 1.46 13.22
N THR A 37 20.21 2.63 12.72
CA THR A 37 20.71 3.92 13.25
C THR A 37 19.75 4.54 14.26
N PHE A 38 18.45 4.29 14.12
CA PHE A 38 17.45 4.84 15.02
C PHE A 38 17.42 4.08 16.34
N PRO A 39 17.57 4.75 17.50
CA PRO A 39 17.66 4.07 18.80
C PRO A 39 16.32 3.58 19.34
N GLY A 40 15.20 4.01 18.77
CA GLY A 40 13.85 3.61 19.15
C GLY A 40 13.28 2.51 18.26
N ILE A 41 11.98 2.27 18.36
CA ILE A 41 11.26 1.27 17.56
C ILE A 41 10.99 1.83 16.17
N VAL A 42 11.25 1.04 15.14
CA VAL A 42 10.86 1.31 13.77
C VAL A 42 9.70 0.39 13.39
N VAL A 43 8.58 0.98 12.98
CA VAL A 43 7.44 0.26 12.41
C VAL A 43 7.49 0.39 10.90
N LEU A 44 7.64 -0.72 10.20
CA LEU A 44 7.59 -0.80 8.74
C LEU A 44 6.24 -1.37 8.31
N ASP A 45 5.40 -0.52 7.72
CA ASP A 45 4.13 -0.93 7.15
C ASP A 45 4.36 -1.48 5.73
N GLU A 46 4.25 -2.79 5.60
CA GLU A 46 4.35 -3.58 4.37
C GLU A 46 2.97 -4.03 3.86
N ALA A 47 1.90 -3.29 4.10
CA ALA A 47 0.54 -3.68 3.70
C ALA A 47 0.36 -3.95 2.19
N TYR A 48 1.27 -3.49 1.36
CA TYR A 48 1.25 -3.68 -0.10
C TYR A 48 2.44 -4.49 -0.63
N ILE A 49 3.22 -5.12 0.23
CA ILE A 49 4.48 -5.78 -0.15
C ILE A 49 4.28 -6.92 -1.16
N ASP A 50 3.14 -7.61 -1.11
CA ASP A 50 2.82 -8.70 -2.04
C ASP A 50 2.80 -8.25 -3.52
N PHE A 51 2.65 -6.95 -3.80
CA PHE A 51 2.64 -6.39 -5.16
C PHE A 51 4.00 -5.82 -5.59
N ALA A 52 4.99 -5.81 -4.69
CA ALA A 52 6.30 -5.27 -4.96
C ALA A 52 7.19 -6.30 -5.67
N ASP A 53 8.11 -5.80 -6.50
CA ASP A 53 9.11 -6.62 -7.19
C ASP A 53 10.32 -6.98 -6.31
N THR A 54 10.34 -6.47 -5.08
CA THR A 54 11.37 -6.75 -4.08
C THR A 54 10.76 -7.39 -2.83
N PRO A 55 11.42 -8.38 -2.22
CA PRO A 55 10.93 -8.96 -0.98
C PRO A 55 11.00 -7.93 0.15
N GLY A 56 10.04 -8.01 1.07
CA GLY A 56 10.04 -7.27 2.33
C GLY A 56 11.18 -7.70 3.26
N LEU A 57 11.15 -7.20 4.49
CA LEU A 57 12.16 -7.50 5.50
C LEU A 57 11.77 -8.66 6.44
N LEU A 58 10.61 -9.28 6.26
CA LEU A 58 10.10 -10.31 7.17
C LEU A 58 11.09 -11.48 7.34
N GLY A 59 11.68 -11.96 6.26
CA GLY A 59 12.66 -13.07 6.31
C GLY A 59 13.98 -12.74 7.02
N GLU A 60 14.20 -11.48 7.39
CA GLU A 60 15.43 -11.01 8.06
C GLU A 60 15.14 -10.31 9.39
N LEU A 61 13.96 -10.50 9.94
CA LEU A 61 13.52 -9.86 11.17
C LEU A 61 14.50 -10.08 12.33
N ASP A 62 15.13 -11.26 12.40
CA ASP A 62 16.12 -11.60 13.42
C ASP A 62 17.37 -10.69 13.44
N ARG A 63 17.63 -9.98 12.34
CA ARG A 63 18.75 -9.02 12.25
C ARG A 63 18.44 -7.65 12.85
N PHE A 64 17.16 -7.41 13.20
CA PHE A 64 16.65 -6.08 13.56
C PHE A 64 15.79 -6.14 14.82
N PRO A 65 16.39 -6.10 16.02
CA PRO A 65 15.68 -6.28 17.29
C PRO A 65 14.66 -5.17 17.59
N ASN A 66 14.79 -4.01 16.96
CA ASN A 66 13.91 -2.86 17.13
C ASN A 66 12.90 -2.67 15.98
N LEU A 67 12.73 -3.67 15.09
CA LEU A 67 11.83 -3.60 13.94
C LEU A 67 10.49 -4.30 14.25
N ILE A 68 9.40 -3.61 13.91
CA ILE A 68 8.06 -4.19 13.81
C ILE A 68 7.64 -4.11 12.34
N ILE A 69 7.25 -5.24 11.75
CA ILE A 69 6.71 -5.28 10.39
C ILE A 69 5.20 -5.48 10.48
N LEU A 70 4.44 -4.59 9.81
CA LEU A 70 3.01 -4.71 9.69
C LEU A 70 2.65 -5.23 8.31
N GLN A 71 1.83 -6.28 8.27
CA GLN A 71 1.23 -6.80 7.03
C GLN A 71 -0.28 -6.98 7.19
N THR A 72 -0.99 -7.17 6.10
CA THR A 72 -2.45 -7.32 6.12
C THR A 72 -2.93 -8.30 5.08
N LEU A 73 -3.95 -9.05 5.44
CA LEU A 73 -4.67 -9.91 4.50
C LEU A 73 -5.77 -9.15 3.71
N SER A 74 -5.91 -7.85 3.95
CA SER A 74 -6.94 -7.01 3.33
C SER A 74 -6.68 -6.64 1.88
N LYS A 75 -5.44 -6.79 1.38
CA LYS A 75 -5.01 -6.33 0.04
C LYS A 75 -4.86 -7.51 -0.92
N ALA A 76 -3.67 -8.03 -1.08
CA ALA A 76 -3.40 -9.12 -2.03
C ALA A 76 -4.25 -10.37 -1.75
N TRP A 77 -4.50 -10.68 -0.51
CA TRP A 77 -5.29 -11.84 -0.09
C TRP A 77 -6.81 -11.66 -0.25
N GLY A 78 -7.30 -10.44 -0.54
CA GLY A 78 -8.72 -10.17 -0.77
C GLY A 78 -9.61 -10.26 0.47
N MET A 79 -9.04 -10.34 1.68
CA MET A 79 -9.76 -10.61 2.92
C MET A 79 -10.07 -9.35 3.75
N ALA A 80 -10.32 -8.22 3.09
CA ALA A 80 -10.61 -6.95 3.78
C ALA A 80 -11.79 -7.03 4.75
N GLY A 81 -12.80 -7.85 4.43
CA GLY A 81 -13.99 -8.06 5.26
C GLY A 81 -13.72 -8.78 6.59
N LEU A 82 -12.65 -9.58 6.67
CA LEU A 82 -12.30 -10.32 7.89
C LEU A 82 -11.60 -9.50 8.96
N ARG A 83 -11.17 -8.27 8.63
CA ARG A 83 -10.57 -7.31 9.55
C ARG A 83 -9.32 -7.83 10.28
N LEU A 84 -8.45 -8.56 9.59
CA LEU A 84 -7.22 -9.12 10.16
C LEU A 84 -5.98 -8.43 9.58
N GLY A 85 -5.12 -7.97 10.47
CA GLY A 85 -3.76 -7.52 10.21
C GLY A 85 -2.76 -8.31 11.06
N LEU A 86 -1.51 -8.27 10.67
CA LEU A 86 -0.41 -9.02 11.26
C LEU A 86 0.68 -8.05 11.67
N ALA A 87 1.27 -8.28 12.84
CA ALA A 87 2.46 -7.60 13.30
C ALA A 87 3.53 -8.65 13.63
N PHE A 88 4.70 -8.51 13.05
CA PHE A 88 5.85 -9.38 13.25
C PHE A 88 6.95 -8.58 13.92
N ALA A 89 7.51 -9.10 15.00
CA ALA A 89 8.59 -8.49 15.76
C ALA A 89 9.35 -9.55 16.56
N GLN A 90 10.44 -9.16 17.19
CA GLN A 90 11.13 -10.01 18.18
C GLN A 90 10.23 -10.28 19.38
N GLU A 91 10.47 -11.39 20.07
CA GLU A 91 9.64 -11.93 21.15
C GLU A 91 9.33 -10.88 22.24
N GLU A 92 10.32 -10.14 22.69
CA GLU A 92 10.16 -9.11 23.73
C GLU A 92 9.16 -8.02 23.36
N ILE A 93 9.13 -7.63 22.06
CA ILE A 93 8.17 -6.66 21.54
C ILE A 93 6.78 -7.28 21.48
N VAL A 94 6.69 -8.52 20.98
CA VAL A 94 5.41 -9.26 20.87
C VAL A 94 4.78 -9.48 22.25
N GLU A 95 5.59 -9.85 23.26
CA GLU A 95 5.11 -9.97 24.63
C GLU A 95 4.57 -8.64 25.18
N THR A 96 5.31 -7.54 24.94
CA THR A 96 4.89 -6.20 25.37
C THR A 96 3.56 -5.82 24.74
N LEU A 97 3.41 -6.01 23.43
CA LEU A 97 2.16 -5.74 22.71
C LEU A 97 1.02 -6.66 23.21
N SER A 98 1.33 -7.90 23.55
CA SER A 98 0.35 -8.88 24.04
C SER A 98 -0.21 -8.54 25.41
N ARG A 99 0.54 -7.83 26.25
CA ARG A 99 0.07 -7.35 27.56
C ARG A 99 -0.99 -6.25 27.46
N VAL A 100 -1.01 -5.49 26.36
CA VAL A 100 -1.90 -4.33 26.17
C VAL A 100 -3.02 -4.57 25.16
N LYS A 101 -2.91 -5.60 24.29
CA LYS A 101 -3.95 -5.93 23.34
C LYS A 101 -5.18 -6.58 24.01
N TYR A 102 -6.33 -6.44 23.39
CA TYR A 102 -7.53 -7.15 23.83
C TYR A 102 -7.34 -8.67 23.75
N PRO A 103 -7.71 -9.45 24.77
CA PRO A 103 -7.51 -10.91 24.79
C PRO A 103 -8.34 -11.65 23.74
N TYR A 104 -9.51 -11.14 23.38
CA TYR A 104 -10.47 -11.77 22.44
C TYR A 104 -10.62 -10.97 21.15
N ASN A 105 -9.50 -10.51 20.57
CA ASN A 105 -9.50 -9.60 19.43
C ASN A 105 -9.85 -10.27 18.08
N ILE A 106 -9.67 -11.59 17.94
CA ILE A 106 -9.97 -12.33 16.71
C ILE A 106 -10.92 -13.49 17.03
N ASN A 107 -12.13 -13.45 16.47
CA ASN A 107 -13.09 -14.52 16.66
C ASN A 107 -12.73 -15.79 15.88
N VAL A 108 -13.26 -16.94 16.30
CA VAL A 108 -12.92 -18.24 15.72
C VAL A 108 -13.34 -18.40 14.26
N ILE A 109 -14.40 -17.71 13.82
CA ILE A 109 -14.87 -17.77 12.43
C ILE A 109 -13.84 -17.09 11.52
N THR A 110 -13.36 -15.91 11.92
CA THR A 110 -12.28 -15.21 11.21
C THR A 110 -11.01 -16.07 11.16
N GLN A 111 -10.61 -16.69 12.27
CA GLN A 111 -9.43 -17.55 12.29
C GLN A 111 -9.56 -18.73 11.30
N ARG A 112 -10.68 -19.43 11.29
CA ARG A 112 -10.92 -20.55 10.36
C ARG A 112 -10.89 -20.10 8.90
N ALA A 113 -11.61 -19.03 8.55
CA ALA A 113 -11.66 -18.51 7.20
C ALA A 113 -10.27 -18.07 6.70
N VAL A 114 -9.45 -17.51 7.58
CA VAL A 114 -8.08 -17.13 7.25
C VAL A 114 -7.20 -18.34 7.03
N LEU A 115 -7.23 -19.32 7.91
CA LEU A 115 -6.41 -20.54 7.79
C LEU A 115 -6.74 -21.28 6.49
N GLU A 116 -8.03 -21.46 6.19
CA GLU A 116 -8.48 -22.07 4.93
C GLU A 116 -7.97 -21.30 3.70
N ARG A 117 -8.05 -19.98 3.71
CA ARG A 117 -7.59 -19.16 2.57
C ARG A 117 -6.07 -19.21 2.39
N LEU A 118 -5.30 -19.32 3.48
CA LEU A 118 -3.84 -19.40 3.43
C LEU A 118 -3.31 -20.72 2.85
N GLU A 119 -4.15 -21.75 2.69
CA GLU A 119 -3.80 -23.00 2.00
C GLU A 119 -3.71 -22.83 0.46
N THR A 120 -4.14 -21.68 -0.06
CA THR A 120 -4.11 -21.38 -1.50
C THR A 120 -3.08 -20.31 -1.83
N SER A 121 -2.51 -20.35 -3.06
CA SER A 121 -1.61 -19.31 -3.53
C SER A 121 -2.39 -18.07 -4.01
N ILE A 122 -1.75 -16.90 -3.90
CA ILE A 122 -2.21 -15.63 -4.49
C ILE A 122 -1.36 -15.19 -5.67
N ASP A 123 -0.36 -15.96 -6.07
CA ASP A 123 0.65 -15.54 -7.06
C ASP A 123 0.03 -15.17 -8.41
N GLY A 124 -0.92 -15.96 -8.89
CA GLY A 124 -1.63 -15.68 -10.13
C GLY A 124 -2.43 -14.38 -10.08
N GLN A 125 -3.14 -14.16 -8.97
CA GLN A 125 -3.92 -12.95 -8.74
C GLN A 125 -3.03 -11.71 -8.62
N VAL A 126 -1.90 -11.83 -7.92
CA VAL A 126 -0.92 -10.75 -7.78
C VAL A 126 -0.30 -10.43 -9.14
N ALA A 127 0.12 -11.43 -9.91
CA ALA A 127 0.69 -11.25 -11.24
C ALA A 127 -0.28 -10.54 -12.20
N GLU A 128 -1.57 -10.89 -12.17
CA GLU A 128 -2.61 -10.22 -12.96
C GLU A 128 -2.73 -8.75 -12.58
N ILE A 129 -2.81 -8.42 -11.28
CA ILE A 129 -2.92 -7.04 -10.79
C ILE A 129 -1.69 -6.23 -11.18
N VAL A 130 -0.48 -6.80 -11.07
CA VAL A 130 0.77 -6.13 -11.45
C VAL A 130 0.80 -5.87 -12.95
N SER A 131 0.43 -6.84 -13.78
CA SER A 131 0.34 -6.68 -15.25
C SER A 131 -0.67 -5.59 -15.64
N GLU A 132 -1.86 -5.61 -15.04
CA GLU A 132 -2.89 -4.60 -15.26
C GLU A 132 -2.44 -3.21 -14.78
N ARG A 133 -1.69 -3.13 -13.67
CA ARG A 133 -1.13 -1.86 -13.21
C ARG A 133 -0.25 -1.20 -14.27
N GLU A 134 0.64 -1.97 -14.89
CA GLU A 134 1.52 -1.44 -15.94
C GLU A 134 0.71 -1.06 -17.19
N ARG A 135 -0.26 -1.89 -17.60
CA ARG A 135 -1.14 -1.61 -18.74
C ARG A 135 -1.94 -0.32 -18.53
N VAL A 136 -2.56 -0.15 -17.36
CA VAL A 136 -3.32 1.05 -17.02
C VAL A 136 -2.40 2.28 -16.95
N ALA A 137 -1.22 2.15 -16.34
CA ALA A 137 -0.25 3.23 -16.26
C ALA A 137 0.16 3.73 -17.66
N GLU A 138 0.42 2.81 -18.59
CA GLU A 138 0.78 3.15 -19.98
C GLU A 138 -0.38 3.85 -20.69
N ALA A 139 -1.59 3.29 -20.59
CA ALA A 139 -2.77 3.91 -21.19
C ALA A 139 -3.03 5.33 -20.65
N LEU A 140 -2.90 5.53 -19.34
CA LEU A 140 -3.11 6.83 -18.72
C LEU A 140 -2.03 7.86 -19.13
N ARG A 141 -0.79 7.46 -19.37
CA ARG A 141 0.28 8.36 -19.84
C ARG A 141 -0.01 8.98 -21.19
N THR A 142 -0.84 8.33 -22.02
CA THR A 142 -1.21 8.86 -23.35
C THR A 142 -2.32 9.92 -23.31
N LEU A 143 -2.98 10.09 -22.16
CA LEU A 143 -4.13 10.99 -22.03
C LEU A 143 -3.66 12.43 -21.79
N PRO A 144 -4.16 13.42 -22.58
CA PRO A 144 -3.77 14.83 -22.45
C PRO A 144 -4.01 15.43 -21.07
N ALA A 145 -5.09 15.03 -20.40
CA ALA A 145 -5.46 15.50 -19.06
C ALA A 145 -4.52 14.98 -17.94
N VAL A 146 -3.70 13.96 -18.24
CA VAL A 146 -2.81 13.35 -17.26
C VAL A 146 -1.43 14.00 -17.32
N ARG A 147 -1.04 14.70 -16.28
CA ARG A 147 0.26 15.34 -16.17
C ARG A 147 1.38 14.40 -15.78
N LYS A 148 1.07 13.43 -14.92
CA LYS A 148 2.07 12.50 -14.41
C LYS A 148 1.43 11.25 -13.82
N ILE A 149 2.02 10.10 -14.15
CA ILE A 149 1.78 8.84 -13.44
C ILE A 149 3.02 8.56 -12.61
N TYR A 150 2.83 8.38 -11.31
CA TYR A 150 3.92 8.04 -10.40
C TYR A 150 4.20 6.54 -10.45
N PRO A 151 5.47 6.12 -10.41
CA PRO A 151 5.81 4.69 -10.31
C PRO A 151 5.17 4.07 -9.06
N SER A 152 4.63 2.86 -9.21
CA SER A 152 3.95 2.17 -8.11
C SER A 152 4.37 0.72 -8.02
N GLN A 153 4.50 0.24 -6.79
CA GLN A 153 4.69 -1.16 -6.42
C GLN A 153 3.55 -1.63 -5.48
N ALA A 154 2.39 -0.99 -5.63
CA ALA A 154 1.16 -1.35 -4.92
C ALA A 154 0.07 -1.76 -5.93
N ASN A 155 -1.13 -2.09 -5.46
CA ASN A 155 -2.27 -2.36 -6.32
C ASN A 155 -3.05 -1.10 -6.75
N PHE A 156 -2.39 0.03 -6.82
CA PHE A 156 -2.96 1.31 -7.25
C PHE A 156 -1.92 2.18 -7.94
N LEU A 157 -2.38 3.18 -8.67
CA LEU A 157 -1.58 4.25 -9.25
C LEU A 157 -1.92 5.58 -8.58
N LEU A 158 -0.92 6.45 -8.43
CA LEU A 158 -1.14 7.85 -8.16
C LEU A 158 -0.96 8.62 -9.48
N ALA A 159 -2.00 9.30 -9.93
CA ALA A 159 -2.02 10.06 -11.16
C ALA A 159 -2.31 11.53 -10.87
N ARG A 160 -1.51 12.44 -11.45
CA ARG A 160 -1.73 13.89 -11.39
C ARG A 160 -2.46 14.36 -12.62
N PHE A 161 -3.52 15.12 -12.42
CA PHE A 161 -4.39 15.67 -13.47
C PHE A 161 -4.32 17.19 -13.51
N ASP A 162 -4.69 17.78 -14.66
CA ASP A 162 -4.85 19.23 -14.80
C ASP A 162 -6.06 19.74 -14.01
N ASP A 163 -7.20 19.06 -14.17
CA ASP A 163 -8.43 19.29 -13.41
C ASP A 163 -8.82 18.01 -12.63
N PRO A 164 -8.18 17.76 -11.48
CA PRO A 164 -8.45 16.55 -10.69
C PRO A 164 -9.90 16.51 -10.17
N ARG A 165 -10.53 17.69 -9.97
CA ARG A 165 -11.89 17.77 -9.49
C ARG A 165 -12.90 17.38 -10.56
N GLY A 166 -12.78 17.95 -11.76
CA GLY A 166 -13.65 17.60 -12.88
C GLY A 166 -13.51 16.13 -13.26
N VAL A 167 -12.27 15.61 -13.30
CA VAL A 167 -12.02 14.18 -13.51
C VAL A 167 -12.69 13.33 -12.43
N TYR A 168 -12.56 13.70 -11.16
CA TYR A 168 -13.18 12.97 -10.06
C TYR A 168 -14.70 12.95 -10.16
N GLU A 169 -15.34 14.12 -10.37
CA GLU A 169 -16.79 14.25 -10.46
C GLU A 169 -17.35 13.43 -11.65
N ARG A 170 -16.68 13.44 -12.79
CA ARG A 170 -17.06 12.62 -13.95
C ARG A 170 -16.95 11.13 -13.67
N LEU A 171 -15.84 10.67 -13.09
CA LEU A 171 -15.68 9.26 -12.73
C LEU A 171 -16.79 8.79 -11.78
N ILE A 172 -17.14 9.61 -10.79
CA ILE A 172 -18.27 9.34 -9.88
C ILE A 172 -19.59 9.27 -10.64
N GLY A 173 -19.83 10.18 -11.59
CA GLY A 173 -21.03 10.16 -12.45
C GLY A 173 -21.18 8.87 -13.24
N GLU A 174 -20.07 8.26 -13.64
CA GLU A 174 -20.00 6.96 -14.30
C GLU A 174 -19.93 5.77 -13.31
N GLY A 175 -20.08 6.00 -12.01
CA GLY A 175 -20.01 4.96 -10.98
C GLY A 175 -18.59 4.40 -10.74
N ILE A 176 -17.55 5.12 -11.17
CA ILE A 176 -16.14 4.74 -10.97
C ILE A 176 -15.59 5.52 -9.77
N ILE A 177 -15.32 4.80 -8.68
CA ILE A 177 -14.90 5.43 -7.43
C ILE A 177 -13.38 5.38 -7.29
N VAL A 178 -12.75 6.55 -7.34
CA VAL A 178 -11.32 6.76 -7.07
C VAL A 178 -11.11 7.53 -5.76
N ARG A 179 -9.87 7.76 -5.36
CA ARG A 179 -9.58 8.51 -4.14
C ARG A 179 -8.90 9.84 -4.45
N ASP A 180 -9.57 10.94 -4.18
CA ASP A 180 -8.95 12.26 -4.22
C ASP A 180 -7.86 12.35 -3.13
N ARG A 181 -6.65 12.71 -3.55
CA ARG A 181 -5.47 12.93 -2.70
C ARG A 181 -4.94 14.36 -2.77
N SER A 182 -5.64 15.25 -3.42
CA SER A 182 -5.22 16.65 -3.65
C SER A 182 -4.96 17.42 -2.37
N ARG A 183 -5.53 16.98 -1.25
CA ARG A 183 -5.30 17.60 0.09
C ARG A 183 -4.13 16.99 0.87
N VAL A 184 -3.48 15.95 0.33
CA VAL A 184 -2.32 15.32 0.96
C VAL A 184 -1.08 16.07 0.49
N ALA A 185 -0.23 16.48 1.42
CA ALA A 185 1.00 17.21 1.12
C ALA A 185 1.87 16.44 0.09
N GLY A 186 2.26 17.12 -0.99
CA GLY A 186 3.03 16.54 -2.09
C GLY A 186 2.19 15.72 -3.10
N CYS A 187 0.86 15.63 -2.90
CA CYS A 187 -0.06 14.98 -3.81
C CYS A 187 -1.08 15.94 -4.43
N GLU A 188 -0.75 17.23 -4.49
CA GLU A 188 -1.62 18.27 -5.05
C GLU A 188 -1.99 17.91 -6.49
N GLY A 189 -3.29 17.93 -6.78
CA GLY A 189 -3.82 17.57 -8.10
C GLY A 189 -3.83 16.05 -8.39
N CYS A 190 -3.65 15.20 -7.38
CA CYS A 190 -3.54 13.76 -7.58
C CYS A 190 -4.82 13.00 -7.19
N LEU A 191 -5.17 12.03 -8.03
CA LEU A 191 -6.13 10.97 -7.73
C LEU A 191 -5.40 9.64 -7.56
N ARG A 192 -5.77 8.86 -6.54
CA ARG A 192 -5.30 7.48 -6.38
C ARG A 192 -6.33 6.53 -6.98
N ILE A 193 -5.89 5.78 -7.98
CA ILE A 193 -6.69 4.85 -8.78
C ILE A 193 -6.30 3.43 -8.39
N THR A 194 -7.22 2.66 -7.82
CA THR A 194 -7.00 1.25 -7.53
C THR A 194 -7.12 0.43 -8.81
N ILE A 195 -6.23 -0.52 -9.03
CA ILE A 195 -6.28 -1.45 -10.15
C ILE A 195 -7.42 -2.44 -9.91
N GLY A 196 -8.35 -2.48 -10.86
CA GLY A 196 -9.49 -3.39 -10.87
C GLY A 196 -9.27 -4.59 -11.78
N THR A 197 -10.36 -5.27 -12.13
CA THR A 197 -10.35 -6.29 -13.19
C THR A 197 -10.08 -5.65 -14.56
N PRO A 198 -9.63 -6.41 -15.58
CA PRO A 198 -9.41 -5.86 -16.93
C PRO A 198 -10.61 -5.07 -17.45
N ALA A 199 -11.83 -5.58 -17.29
CA ALA A 199 -13.05 -4.88 -17.72
C ALA A 199 -13.30 -3.57 -16.95
N GLN A 200 -13.01 -3.52 -15.66
CA GLN A 200 -13.12 -2.30 -14.85
C GLN A 200 -12.07 -1.26 -15.26
N ASN A 201 -10.85 -1.72 -15.54
CA ASN A 201 -9.77 -0.87 -15.99
C ASN A 201 -10.03 -0.31 -17.40
N ASP A 202 -10.60 -1.11 -18.30
CA ASP A 202 -10.99 -0.66 -19.64
C ASP A 202 -12.05 0.45 -19.55
N ARG A 203 -13.08 0.25 -18.73
CA ARG A 203 -14.11 1.26 -18.49
C ARG A 203 -13.53 2.56 -17.93
N LEU A 204 -12.59 2.48 -16.98
CA LEU A 204 -11.87 3.64 -16.45
C LEU A 204 -11.13 4.41 -17.57
N ILE A 205 -10.35 3.67 -18.39
CA ILE A 205 -9.58 4.25 -19.49
C ILE A 205 -10.48 4.91 -20.53
N GLU A 206 -11.58 4.25 -20.92
CA GLU A 206 -12.56 4.79 -21.86
C GLU A 206 -13.23 6.06 -21.35
N THR A 207 -13.66 6.05 -20.08
CA THR A 207 -14.25 7.24 -19.43
C THR A 207 -13.29 8.43 -19.43
N LEU A 208 -11.99 8.18 -19.23
CA LEU A 208 -10.98 9.23 -19.22
C LEU A 208 -10.58 9.69 -20.63
N LYS A 209 -10.69 8.84 -21.67
CA LYS A 209 -10.44 9.21 -23.08
C LYS A 209 -11.50 10.18 -23.64
N ASN A 210 -12.74 10.01 -23.24
CA ASN A 210 -13.86 10.81 -23.74
C ASN A 210 -13.83 12.28 -23.26
N GLU A 211 -12.76 12.72 -22.61
CA GLU A 211 -12.52 14.11 -22.20
C GLU A 211 -12.09 15.04 -23.36
N THR A 212 -11.71 14.47 -24.50
CA THR A 212 -11.08 15.18 -25.63
C THR A 212 -12.03 15.43 -26.82
N ALA A 213 -13.32 15.15 -26.64
CA ALA A 213 -14.33 15.41 -27.70
C ALA A 213 -15.14 16.67 -27.44
#